data_fb85da07a3006fc0c2e433dc381c9e17
#
_entry.id   fb85da07a3006fc0c2e433dc381c9e17
#
_cell.length_a   1.000
_cell.length_b   1.000
_cell.length_c   1.000
_cell.angle_alpha   90.00
_cell.angle_beta   90.00
_cell.angle_gamma   90.00
#
_symmetry.space_group_name_H-M   'P 1'
#
loop_
_entity.id
_entity.type
_entity.pdbx_description
1 polymer ?
#
loop_
_entity_poly.entity_id
_entity_poly.type
_entity_poly.pdbx_seq_one_letter_code
_entity_poly.pdbx_strand_id
1 'polypeptide(L)'
;LNALAAKISIAAFSRSSNLVPGAHALNRPLEQPDGHRAALLAGFLGWTFVAFDFFLVVVSLTAIAREFHRPDKDIALSIAFTLGFRPVGALIFGLISDRYGRRPPLMIVLVFYSVMEVLSGLAPTYTTFLIARSLFGIGMGAQWGAGASLAMEKVPARRRGVLSGLLQEGYALGYLLAAICSLLVLPRWGWRPLFFIGGLPALLAVFVRLRVKESEVWKTTRHESWGQLARSIASHWKLFAFLLVFLTMMNFVSHGTQDMYPTFLERYWGFGARQRLTVTAISMVGAIAGGILFGLLSDRIGRRRSMVLALGCAILVAPLWAFAPSLSLLIVGAFLMQFMVQGAWGIIPAHITELSPDSVRGFLPGFAYQCGVLIAGSVAYIEALFAERMSYAMAMAATATTVFAGAGLIAALGREKQGIEFGKTLNKEAPESPGDGGSPVLIQ
;
A
#
# COMPACT_ATOMS: atom_id res chain seq x y z
N LEU A 1 13.77 48.78 6.50
CA LEU A 1 14.31 48.07 7.69
C LEU A 1 14.66 46.61 7.40
N ASN A 2 14.09 45.95 6.37
CA ASN A 2 14.36 44.53 6.07
C ASN A 2 15.57 44.27 5.14
N ALA A 3 16.26 45.33 4.66
CA ALA A 3 17.43 45.18 3.80
C ALA A 3 18.76 45.38 4.55
N LEU A 4 18.73 45.80 5.79
CA LEU A 4 19.93 46.07 6.60
C LEU A 4 20.34 44.88 7.49
N ALA A 5 19.42 44.01 7.83
CA ALA A 5 19.69 42.80 8.65
C ALA A 5 20.35 41.65 7.87
N ALA A 6 20.27 41.65 6.54
CA ALA A 6 20.86 40.62 5.68
C ALA A 6 22.36 40.88 5.34
N LYS A 7 22.88 42.07 5.58
CA LYS A 7 24.28 42.40 5.26
C LYS A 7 25.29 42.28 6.41
N ILE A 8 24.84 42.11 7.64
CA ILE A 8 25.73 42.04 8.83
C ILE A 8 26.10 40.59 9.16
N SER A 9 25.38 39.58 8.65
CA SER A 9 25.65 38.14 8.97
C SER A 9 26.65 37.48 8.02
N ILE A 10 27.08 38.11 6.93
CA ILE A 10 27.97 37.46 5.94
C ILE A 10 29.45 37.93 6.07
N ALA A 11 29.73 38.96 6.84
CA ALA A 11 31.09 39.52 6.91
C ALA A 11 31.95 39.01 8.11
N ALA A 12 31.39 38.25 9.03
CA ALA A 12 32.08 37.77 10.26
C ALA A 12 32.59 36.33 10.19
N PHE A 13 32.38 35.58 9.11
CA PHE A 13 32.78 34.16 9.03
C PHE A 13 33.78 33.84 7.89
N SER A 14 34.50 34.85 7.37
CA SER A 14 35.42 34.66 6.23
C SER A 14 36.91 34.79 6.59
N ARG A 15 37.31 34.55 7.84
CA ARG A 15 38.72 34.43 8.18
C ARG A 15 38.97 33.40 9.26
N SER A 16 39.08 32.14 8.88
CA SER A 16 39.98 31.12 9.47
C SER A 16 39.53 29.71 8.99
N SER A 17 40.04 29.26 7.86
CA SER A 17 40.06 27.83 7.56
C SER A 17 41.07 27.53 6.45
N ASN A 18 42.31 27.69 6.76
CA ASN A 18 43.33 26.86 6.13
C ASN A 18 43.70 25.80 7.18
N LEU A 19 43.65 24.53 6.76
CA LEU A 19 44.10 23.30 7.39
C LEU A 19 42.96 22.34 7.71
N VAL A 20 42.55 21.55 6.73
CA VAL A 20 42.38 20.09 6.79
C VAL A 20 41.98 19.62 5.36
N PRO A 21 42.77 18.83 4.62
CA PRO A 21 42.35 18.19 3.38
C PRO A 21 41.40 17.04 3.73
N GLY A 22 40.13 17.21 3.47
CA GLY A 22 39.06 16.21 3.74
C GLY A 22 37.67 16.78 4.02
N ALA A 23 37.55 18.08 4.30
CA ALA A 23 36.27 18.68 4.67
C ALA A 23 35.31 18.98 3.49
N HIS A 24 35.74 18.80 2.24
CA HIS A 24 34.90 19.01 1.06
C HIS A 24 33.91 17.89 0.72
N ALA A 25 33.96 16.75 1.45
CA ALA A 25 33.05 15.63 1.18
C ALA A 25 31.73 15.68 2.00
N LEU A 26 31.62 16.58 2.98
CA LEU A 26 30.47 16.62 3.91
C LEU A 26 29.35 17.58 3.52
N ASN A 27 29.54 18.42 2.49
CA ASN A 27 28.56 19.43 2.05
C ASN A 27 28.07 19.26 0.61
N ARG A 28 28.08 18.05 0.03
CA ARG A 28 27.23 17.80 -1.14
C ARG A 28 25.79 17.78 -0.63
N PRO A 29 24.89 18.68 -1.16
CA PRO A 29 23.47 18.49 -0.98
C PRO A 29 23.20 17.06 -1.49
N LEU A 30 22.57 16.19 -0.65
CA LEU A 30 22.15 14.88 -1.07
C LEU A 30 21.29 15.10 -2.32
N GLU A 31 21.84 14.81 -3.48
CA GLU A 31 21.13 14.87 -4.77
C GLU A 31 19.86 14.05 -4.56
N GLN A 32 18.71 14.73 -4.55
CA GLN A 32 17.43 14.06 -4.49
C GLN A 32 17.36 13.14 -5.71
N PRO A 33 17.11 11.84 -5.56
CA PRO A 33 17.09 10.93 -6.69
C PRO A 33 16.14 11.49 -7.75
N ASP A 34 16.68 11.82 -8.93
CA ASP A 34 15.90 12.34 -10.05
C ASP A 34 14.67 11.45 -10.31
N GLY A 35 13.47 12.03 -10.26
CA GLY A 35 12.23 11.32 -10.59
C GLY A 35 11.51 10.65 -9.43
N HIS A 36 11.90 10.87 -8.15
CA HIS A 36 11.16 10.30 -6.99
C HIS A 36 9.69 10.79 -6.95
N ARG A 37 9.42 12.04 -7.28
CA ARG A 37 8.05 12.60 -7.32
C ARG A 37 7.19 11.91 -8.37
N ALA A 38 7.74 11.66 -9.56
CA ALA A 38 7.02 10.98 -10.64
C ALA A 38 6.73 9.50 -10.27
N ALA A 39 7.69 8.80 -9.66
CA ALA A 39 7.50 7.42 -9.22
C ALA A 39 6.47 7.31 -8.08
N LEU A 40 6.53 8.21 -7.10
CA LEU A 40 5.55 8.28 -6.01
C LEU A 40 4.15 8.57 -6.54
N LEU A 41 4.02 9.57 -7.44
CA LEU A 41 2.75 9.93 -8.06
C LEU A 41 2.18 8.77 -8.88
N ALA A 42 3.02 8.07 -9.65
CA ALA A 42 2.60 6.89 -10.41
C ALA A 42 2.11 5.75 -9.49
N GLY A 43 2.83 5.48 -8.39
CA GLY A 43 2.42 4.50 -7.38
C GLY A 43 1.11 4.89 -6.70
N PHE A 44 0.99 6.13 -6.24
CA PHE A 44 -0.19 6.67 -5.59
C PHE A 44 -1.43 6.64 -6.51
N LEU A 45 -1.32 7.22 -7.72
CA LEU A 45 -2.43 7.22 -8.67
C LEU A 45 -2.79 5.81 -9.13
N GLY A 46 -1.79 4.95 -9.36
CA GLY A 46 -2.03 3.56 -9.73
C GLY A 46 -2.82 2.81 -8.63
N TRP A 47 -2.48 3.03 -7.36
CA TRP A 47 -3.20 2.44 -6.24
C TRP A 47 -4.60 3.05 -6.07
N THR A 48 -4.73 4.38 -6.24
CA THR A 48 -6.02 5.08 -6.21
C THR A 48 -6.96 4.53 -7.28
N PHE A 49 -6.51 4.40 -8.51
CA PHE A 49 -7.35 3.94 -9.60
C PHE A 49 -7.74 2.48 -9.48
N VAL A 50 -6.82 1.61 -9.07
CA VAL A 50 -7.14 0.20 -8.83
C VAL A 50 -8.18 0.04 -7.71
N ALA A 51 -8.09 0.85 -6.65
CA ALA A 51 -9.09 0.87 -5.60
C ALA A 51 -10.43 1.43 -6.10
N PHE A 52 -10.39 2.52 -6.86
CA PHE A 52 -11.58 3.08 -7.52
C PHE A 52 -12.33 2.02 -8.32
N ASP A 53 -11.64 1.34 -9.24
CA ASP A 53 -12.22 0.33 -10.12
C ASP A 53 -12.77 -0.88 -9.34
N PHE A 54 -12.07 -1.30 -8.28
CA PHE A 54 -12.55 -2.35 -7.39
C PHE A 54 -13.86 -1.96 -6.69
N PHE A 55 -13.93 -0.74 -6.18
CA PHE A 55 -15.10 -0.27 -5.46
C PHE A 55 -16.29 0.07 -6.37
N LEU A 56 -16.09 0.29 -7.67
CA LEU A 56 -17.20 0.46 -8.61
C LEU A 56 -18.16 -0.73 -8.60
N VAL A 57 -17.65 -1.97 -8.53
CA VAL A 57 -18.50 -3.17 -8.39
C VAL A 57 -19.25 -3.14 -7.06
N VAL A 58 -18.56 -2.79 -5.97
CA VAL A 58 -19.15 -2.78 -4.62
C VAL A 58 -20.32 -1.79 -4.53
N VAL A 59 -20.13 -0.57 -5.03
CA VAL A 59 -21.15 0.49 -4.98
C VAL A 59 -22.28 0.31 -6.00
N SER A 60 -22.06 -0.48 -7.07
CA SER A 60 -23.02 -0.74 -8.13
C SER A 60 -23.65 -2.13 -8.07
N LEU A 61 -23.32 -2.93 -7.05
CA LEU A 61 -23.65 -4.35 -6.94
C LEU A 61 -25.10 -4.67 -7.26
N THR A 62 -26.05 -4.00 -6.61
CA THR A 62 -27.48 -4.22 -6.80
C THR A 62 -27.96 -3.82 -8.22
N ALA A 63 -27.36 -2.78 -8.82
CA ALA A 63 -27.69 -2.35 -10.16
C ALA A 63 -27.23 -3.38 -11.21
N ILE A 64 -26.02 -3.92 -11.04
CA ILE A 64 -25.47 -5.00 -11.87
C ILE A 64 -26.32 -6.26 -11.73
N ALA A 65 -26.70 -6.64 -10.50
CA ALA A 65 -27.52 -7.79 -10.20
C ALA A 65 -28.88 -7.74 -10.92
N ARG A 66 -29.53 -6.57 -10.85
CA ARG A 66 -30.82 -6.34 -11.55
C ARG A 66 -30.71 -6.50 -13.04
N GLU A 67 -29.68 -5.95 -13.69
CA GLU A 67 -29.53 -6.00 -15.14
C GLU A 67 -29.23 -7.41 -15.64
N PHE A 68 -28.40 -8.19 -14.92
CA PHE A 68 -28.13 -9.58 -15.27
C PHE A 68 -29.21 -10.56 -14.78
N HIS A 69 -30.28 -10.09 -14.14
CA HIS A 69 -31.32 -10.93 -13.53
C HIS A 69 -30.74 -12.01 -12.59
N ARG A 70 -29.77 -11.60 -11.77
CA ARG A 70 -29.06 -12.45 -10.80
C ARG A 70 -29.26 -11.94 -9.37
N PRO A 71 -29.23 -12.82 -8.38
CA PRO A 71 -29.21 -12.39 -6.99
C PRO A 71 -27.90 -11.65 -6.67
N ASP A 72 -27.95 -10.73 -5.69
CA ASP A 72 -26.79 -9.95 -5.22
C ASP A 72 -25.57 -10.82 -4.86
N LYS A 73 -25.82 -12.02 -4.31
CA LYS A 73 -24.75 -12.98 -3.99
C LYS A 73 -23.90 -13.41 -5.19
N ASP A 74 -24.50 -13.48 -6.39
CA ASP A 74 -23.76 -13.86 -7.59
C ASP A 74 -22.82 -12.73 -8.01
N ILE A 75 -23.22 -11.46 -7.86
CA ILE A 75 -22.33 -10.32 -8.12
C ILE A 75 -21.26 -10.23 -7.04
N ALA A 76 -21.59 -10.49 -5.76
CA ALA A 76 -20.60 -10.59 -4.69
C ALA A 76 -19.55 -11.69 -4.97
N LEU A 77 -19.93 -12.79 -5.65
CA LEU A 77 -19.00 -13.80 -6.11
C LEU A 77 -17.95 -13.22 -7.08
N SER A 78 -18.29 -12.25 -7.93
CA SER A 78 -17.32 -11.59 -8.80
C SER A 78 -16.24 -10.82 -8.01
N ILE A 79 -16.61 -10.26 -6.85
CA ILE A 79 -15.65 -9.64 -5.92
C ILE A 79 -14.73 -10.70 -5.33
N ALA A 80 -15.27 -11.84 -4.89
CA ALA A 80 -14.47 -12.94 -4.36
C ALA A 80 -13.49 -13.49 -5.40
N PHE A 81 -13.91 -13.65 -6.66
CA PHE A 81 -13.01 -14.03 -7.77
C PHE A 81 -11.94 -12.97 -8.03
N THR A 82 -12.32 -11.68 -8.04
CA THR A 82 -11.33 -10.59 -8.16
C THR A 82 -10.25 -10.71 -7.09
N LEU A 83 -10.63 -10.88 -5.82
CA LEU A 83 -9.67 -11.03 -4.72
C LEU A 83 -8.88 -12.34 -4.81
N GLY A 84 -9.53 -13.44 -5.23
CA GLY A 84 -8.92 -14.76 -5.37
C GLY A 84 -7.81 -14.83 -6.43
N PHE A 85 -7.94 -14.07 -7.53
CA PHE A 85 -6.94 -14.03 -8.59
C PHE A 85 -5.80 -13.03 -8.36
N ARG A 86 -5.86 -12.18 -7.33
CA ARG A 86 -4.78 -11.23 -6.99
C ARG A 86 -3.42 -11.90 -6.73
N PRO A 87 -3.30 -13.01 -5.98
CA PRO A 87 -2.02 -13.70 -5.80
C PRO A 87 -1.40 -14.16 -7.12
N VAL A 88 -2.21 -14.59 -8.09
CA VAL A 88 -1.72 -15.00 -9.42
C VAL A 88 -1.05 -13.83 -10.12
N GLY A 89 -1.67 -12.65 -10.09
CA GLY A 89 -1.09 -11.44 -10.65
C GLY A 89 0.21 -11.02 -9.96
N ALA A 90 0.23 -11.04 -8.63
CA ALA A 90 1.43 -10.74 -7.86
C ALA A 90 2.58 -11.71 -8.13
N LEU A 91 2.27 -13.00 -8.30
CA LEU A 91 3.25 -14.02 -8.67
C LEU A 91 3.87 -13.71 -10.04
N ILE A 92 3.05 -13.59 -11.08
CA ILE A 92 3.51 -13.41 -12.45
C ILE A 92 4.28 -12.09 -12.60
N PHE A 93 3.66 -10.98 -12.25
CA PHE A 93 4.23 -9.65 -12.48
C PHE A 93 5.29 -9.26 -11.45
N GLY A 94 5.26 -9.83 -10.25
CA GLY A 94 6.33 -9.70 -9.27
C GLY A 94 7.64 -10.33 -9.78
N LEU A 95 7.58 -11.55 -10.30
CA LEU A 95 8.73 -12.23 -10.92
C LEU A 95 9.23 -11.47 -12.16
N ILE A 96 8.34 -11.01 -13.02
CA ILE A 96 8.68 -10.18 -14.18
C ILE A 96 9.34 -8.87 -13.73
N SER A 97 8.85 -8.26 -12.64
CA SER A 97 9.40 -7.02 -12.09
C SER A 97 10.84 -7.18 -11.58
N ASP A 98 11.15 -8.28 -10.91
CA ASP A 98 12.52 -8.55 -10.45
C ASP A 98 13.46 -8.92 -11.62
N ARG A 99 12.94 -9.55 -12.67
CA ARG A 99 13.75 -9.99 -13.82
C ARG A 99 13.98 -8.91 -14.87
N TYR A 100 12.95 -8.11 -15.21
CA TYR A 100 12.95 -7.18 -16.35
C TYR A 100 12.83 -5.71 -15.97
N GLY A 101 12.68 -5.39 -14.68
CA GLY A 101 12.52 -4.01 -14.17
C GLY A 101 11.14 -3.74 -13.61
N ARG A 102 11.06 -2.66 -12.84
CA ARG A 102 9.82 -2.26 -12.13
C ARG A 102 8.84 -1.55 -13.07
N ARG A 103 9.37 -0.74 -13.99
CA ARG A 103 8.59 0.13 -14.86
C ARG A 103 7.79 -0.64 -15.94
N PRO A 104 8.36 -1.58 -16.72
CA PRO A 104 7.62 -2.28 -17.77
C PRO A 104 6.39 -3.04 -17.26
N PRO A 105 6.48 -3.89 -16.19
CA PRO A 105 5.30 -4.59 -15.69
C PRO A 105 4.26 -3.63 -15.14
N LEU A 106 4.64 -2.52 -14.49
CA LEU A 106 3.70 -1.50 -14.03
C LEU A 106 2.89 -0.92 -15.19
N MET A 107 3.53 -0.61 -16.32
CA MET A 107 2.84 -0.10 -17.51
C MET A 107 1.89 -1.13 -18.13
N ILE A 108 2.35 -2.39 -18.26
CA ILE A 108 1.53 -3.48 -18.82
C ILE A 108 0.30 -3.71 -17.94
N VAL A 109 0.48 -3.74 -16.63
CA VAL A 109 -0.59 -3.96 -15.65
C VAL A 109 -1.63 -2.84 -15.68
N LEU A 110 -1.19 -1.57 -15.77
CA LEU A 110 -2.09 -0.41 -15.88
C LEU A 110 -3.00 -0.52 -17.11
N VAL A 111 -2.45 -0.87 -18.25
CA VAL A 111 -3.24 -1.06 -19.49
C VAL A 111 -4.14 -2.30 -19.37
N PHE A 112 -3.58 -3.40 -18.87
CA PHE A 112 -4.28 -4.67 -18.76
C PHE A 112 -5.55 -4.56 -17.90
N TYR A 113 -5.44 -4.05 -16.66
CA TYR A 113 -6.63 -3.98 -15.82
C TYR A 113 -7.63 -2.92 -16.30
N SER A 114 -7.17 -1.82 -16.91
CA SER A 114 -8.06 -0.83 -17.52
C SER A 114 -8.87 -1.42 -18.69
N VAL A 115 -8.25 -2.26 -19.51
CA VAL A 115 -8.96 -2.99 -20.57
C VAL A 115 -9.98 -3.95 -19.95
N MET A 116 -9.62 -4.68 -18.92
CA MET A 116 -10.53 -5.60 -18.22
C MET A 116 -11.69 -4.85 -17.57
N GLU A 117 -11.46 -3.63 -17.07
CA GLU A 117 -12.50 -2.75 -16.53
C GLU A 117 -13.51 -2.35 -17.63
N VAL A 118 -13.04 -1.86 -18.77
CA VAL A 118 -13.90 -1.52 -19.91
C VAL A 118 -14.66 -2.75 -20.40
N LEU A 119 -14.02 -3.91 -20.51
CA LEU A 119 -14.68 -5.17 -20.90
C LEU A 119 -15.73 -5.60 -19.88
N SER A 120 -15.52 -5.32 -18.58
CA SER A 120 -16.57 -5.54 -17.56
C SER A 120 -17.80 -4.67 -17.82
N GLY A 121 -17.61 -3.40 -18.21
CA GLY A 121 -18.69 -2.49 -18.61
C GLY A 121 -19.41 -2.89 -19.91
N LEU A 122 -18.71 -3.55 -20.81
CA LEU A 122 -19.26 -4.06 -22.09
C LEU A 122 -19.86 -5.47 -21.98
N ALA A 123 -19.72 -6.15 -20.86
CA ALA A 123 -20.12 -7.53 -20.69
C ALA A 123 -21.61 -7.75 -21.01
N PRO A 124 -21.95 -8.63 -22.00
CA PRO A 124 -23.35 -8.90 -22.36
C PRO A 124 -24.01 -9.92 -21.42
N THR A 125 -23.23 -10.73 -20.70
CA THR A 125 -23.71 -11.76 -19.79
C THR A 125 -22.98 -11.72 -18.46
N TYR A 126 -23.60 -12.29 -17.43
CA TYR A 126 -22.96 -12.44 -16.11
C TYR A 126 -21.64 -13.23 -16.20
N THR A 127 -21.58 -14.29 -17.04
CA THR A 127 -20.36 -15.10 -17.19
C THR A 127 -19.21 -14.30 -17.78
N THR A 128 -19.46 -13.50 -18.82
CA THR A 128 -18.42 -12.61 -19.39
C THR A 128 -17.99 -11.53 -18.42
N PHE A 129 -18.92 -10.99 -17.63
CA PHE A 129 -18.61 -10.07 -16.54
C PHE A 129 -17.70 -10.73 -15.49
N LEU A 130 -18.04 -11.95 -15.03
CA LEU A 130 -17.27 -12.71 -14.04
C LEU A 130 -15.85 -12.99 -14.53
N ILE A 131 -15.68 -13.39 -15.79
CA ILE A 131 -14.37 -13.63 -16.41
C ILE A 131 -13.55 -12.32 -16.42
N ALA A 132 -14.15 -11.22 -16.88
CA ALA A 132 -13.46 -9.93 -16.92
C ALA A 132 -13.02 -9.46 -15.51
N ARG A 133 -13.88 -9.65 -14.48
CA ARG A 133 -13.56 -9.34 -13.08
C ARG A 133 -12.45 -10.23 -12.52
N SER A 134 -12.44 -11.51 -12.88
CA SER A 134 -11.35 -12.43 -12.48
C SER A 134 -10.01 -12.00 -13.08
N LEU A 135 -9.98 -11.64 -14.36
CA LEU A 135 -8.80 -11.13 -15.05
C LEU A 135 -8.36 -9.75 -14.49
N PHE A 136 -9.32 -8.86 -14.19
CA PHE A 136 -9.04 -7.62 -13.48
C PHE A 136 -8.31 -7.88 -12.16
N GLY A 137 -8.71 -8.92 -11.42
CA GLY A 137 -8.05 -9.35 -10.18
C GLY A 137 -6.56 -9.65 -10.36
N ILE A 138 -6.16 -10.28 -11.48
CA ILE A 138 -4.76 -10.50 -11.83
C ILE A 138 -4.02 -9.16 -11.95
N GLY A 139 -4.59 -8.19 -12.67
CA GLY A 139 -4.02 -6.85 -12.81
C GLY A 139 -3.91 -6.11 -11.46
N MET A 140 -4.99 -6.14 -10.68
CA MET A 140 -5.02 -5.53 -9.35
C MET A 140 -3.94 -6.08 -8.42
N GLY A 141 -3.73 -7.41 -8.42
CA GLY A 141 -2.72 -8.06 -7.60
C GLY A 141 -1.30 -7.66 -7.95
N ALA A 142 -1.04 -7.45 -9.23
CA ALA A 142 0.26 -7.06 -9.75
C ALA A 142 0.63 -5.60 -9.45
N GLN A 143 -0.36 -4.71 -9.47
CA GLN A 143 -0.16 -3.26 -9.45
C GLN A 143 0.49 -2.77 -8.14
N TRP A 144 0.01 -3.24 -6.98
CA TRP A 144 0.49 -2.75 -5.70
C TRP A 144 1.98 -3.06 -5.48
N GLY A 145 2.41 -4.31 -5.74
CA GLY A 145 3.81 -4.71 -5.55
C GLY A 145 4.77 -3.94 -6.45
N ALA A 146 4.45 -3.79 -7.73
CA ALA A 146 5.28 -3.07 -8.69
C ALA A 146 5.30 -1.55 -8.39
N GLY A 147 4.14 -0.96 -8.06
CA GLY A 147 4.03 0.46 -7.76
C GLY A 147 4.70 0.84 -6.44
N ALA A 148 4.49 0.06 -5.38
CA ALA A 148 5.09 0.31 -4.07
C ALA A 148 6.61 0.15 -4.09
N SER A 149 7.15 -0.93 -4.71
CA SER A 149 8.59 -1.11 -4.81
C SER A 149 9.26 0.00 -5.60
N LEU A 150 8.72 0.36 -6.78
CA LEU A 150 9.26 1.45 -7.59
C LEU A 150 9.24 2.79 -6.85
N ALA A 151 8.15 3.11 -6.15
CA ALA A 151 8.04 4.33 -5.37
C ALA A 151 9.03 4.33 -4.19
N MET A 152 9.06 3.27 -3.38
CA MET A 152 9.89 3.20 -2.18
C MET A 152 11.40 3.13 -2.48
N GLU A 153 11.80 2.56 -3.62
CA GLU A 153 13.20 2.54 -4.06
C GLU A 153 13.71 3.93 -4.46
N LYS A 154 12.82 4.84 -4.90
CA LYS A 154 13.18 6.19 -5.35
C LYS A 154 13.02 7.27 -4.30
N VAL A 155 12.23 7.05 -3.25
CA VAL A 155 12.03 8.07 -2.21
C VAL A 155 13.20 8.11 -1.22
N PRO A 156 13.57 9.31 -0.71
CA PRO A 156 14.62 9.44 0.28
C PRO A 156 14.34 8.64 1.55
N ALA A 157 15.35 7.92 2.07
CA ALA A 157 15.21 7.07 3.27
C ALA A 157 14.62 7.83 4.49
N ARG A 158 14.99 9.10 4.68
CA ARG A 158 14.53 9.97 5.79
C ARG A 158 13.04 10.30 5.76
N ARG A 159 12.37 10.25 4.58
CA ARG A 159 10.95 10.57 4.39
C ARG A 159 10.15 9.39 3.87
N ARG A 160 10.73 8.19 3.92
CA ARG A 160 10.10 7.00 3.33
C ARG A 160 8.79 6.64 4.06
N GLY A 161 8.71 6.88 5.36
CA GLY A 161 7.49 6.61 6.15
C GLY A 161 6.33 7.50 5.77
N VAL A 162 6.51 8.82 5.73
CA VAL A 162 5.44 9.74 5.34
C VAL A 162 5.01 9.53 3.89
N LEU A 163 5.96 9.27 2.98
CA LEU A 163 5.65 9.03 1.57
C LEU A 163 5.01 7.65 1.35
N SER A 164 5.32 6.68 2.21
CA SER A 164 4.63 5.40 2.32
C SER A 164 3.17 5.58 2.74
N GLY A 165 2.92 6.38 3.79
CA GLY A 165 1.58 6.74 4.22
C GLY A 165 0.78 7.40 3.10
N LEU A 166 1.35 8.41 2.45
CA LEU A 166 0.70 9.06 1.31
C LEU A 166 0.36 8.07 0.18
N LEU A 167 1.28 7.17 -0.17
CA LEU A 167 1.05 6.16 -1.19
C LEU A 167 -0.10 5.23 -0.82
N GLN A 168 -0.14 4.76 0.43
CA GLN A 168 -1.15 3.83 0.90
C GLN A 168 -2.55 4.43 0.93
N GLU A 169 -2.68 5.72 1.23
CA GLU A 169 -3.97 6.42 1.28
C GLU A 169 -4.63 6.64 -0.09
N GLY A 170 -3.93 6.31 -1.17
CA GLY A 170 -4.56 6.17 -2.48
C GLY A 170 -5.77 5.23 -2.47
N TYR A 171 -5.76 4.19 -1.61
CA TYR A 171 -6.88 3.25 -1.47
C TYR A 171 -8.16 3.93 -0.93
N ALA A 172 -8.03 4.71 0.15
CA ALA A 172 -9.14 5.47 0.73
C ALA A 172 -9.68 6.53 -0.25
N LEU A 173 -8.79 7.21 -0.97
CA LEU A 173 -9.17 8.18 -2.01
C LEU A 173 -9.91 7.49 -3.16
N GLY A 174 -9.44 6.31 -3.61
CA GLY A 174 -10.10 5.52 -4.65
C GLY A 174 -11.54 5.14 -4.28
N TYR A 175 -11.74 4.70 -3.03
CA TYR A 175 -13.09 4.43 -2.51
C TYR A 175 -13.99 5.68 -2.54
N LEU A 176 -13.50 6.81 -2.05
CA LEU A 176 -14.26 8.07 -2.06
C LEU A 176 -14.63 8.51 -3.47
N LEU A 177 -13.70 8.41 -4.41
CA LEU A 177 -13.96 8.71 -5.82
C LEU A 177 -15.01 7.77 -6.43
N ALA A 178 -14.94 6.47 -6.15
CA ALA A 178 -15.95 5.50 -6.60
C ALA A 178 -17.35 5.83 -6.05
N ALA A 179 -17.44 6.18 -4.77
CA ALA A 179 -18.69 6.58 -4.13
C ALA A 179 -19.27 7.85 -4.77
N ILE A 180 -18.45 8.89 -4.99
CA ILE A 180 -18.88 10.16 -5.61
C ILE A 180 -19.31 9.92 -7.05
N CYS A 181 -18.52 9.21 -7.87
CA CYS A 181 -18.88 8.89 -9.25
C CYS A 181 -20.17 8.09 -9.31
N SER A 182 -20.35 7.13 -8.42
CA SER A 182 -21.59 6.34 -8.34
C SER A 182 -22.81 7.20 -8.03
N LEU A 183 -22.74 8.13 -7.07
CA LEU A 183 -23.83 9.05 -6.76
C LEU A 183 -24.23 9.92 -7.94
N LEU A 184 -23.30 10.32 -8.78
CA LEU A 184 -23.52 11.19 -9.93
C LEU A 184 -24.01 10.44 -11.18
N VAL A 185 -23.41 9.27 -11.44
CA VAL A 185 -23.58 8.53 -12.71
C VAL A 185 -24.69 7.50 -12.63
N LEU A 186 -24.70 6.68 -11.56
CA LEU A 186 -25.59 5.53 -11.43
C LEU A 186 -27.09 5.85 -11.58
N PRO A 187 -27.63 6.95 -10.97
CA PRO A 187 -29.05 7.25 -11.08
C PRO A 187 -29.51 7.66 -12.49
N ARG A 188 -28.60 8.20 -13.32
CA ARG A 188 -28.92 8.79 -14.62
C ARG A 188 -28.59 7.88 -15.79
N TRP A 189 -27.47 7.18 -15.71
CA TRP A 189 -26.91 6.42 -16.84
C TRP A 189 -26.64 4.94 -16.53
N GLY A 190 -27.01 4.48 -15.33
CA GLY A 190 -26.74 3.12 -14.90
C GLY A 190 -25.25 2.88 -14.54
N TRP A 191 -24.90 1.61 -14.36
CA TRP A 191 -23.57 1.22 -13.85
C TRP A 191 -22.49 1.12 -14.94
N ARG A 192 -22.84 0.83 -16.19
CA ARG A 192 -21.88 0.60 -17.29
C ARG A 192 -20.95 1.77 -17.57
N PRO A 193 -21.40 3.05 -17.60
CA PRO A 193 -20.52 4.20 -17.80
C PRO A 193 -19.46 4.37 -16.69
N LEU A 194 -19.72 3.90 -15.47
CA LEU A 194 -18.74 3.91 -14.40
C LEU A 194 -17.49 3.08 -14.76
N PHE A 195 -17.70 1.92 -15.39
CA PHE A 195 -16.63 1.04 -15.82
C PHE A 195 -15.84 1.59 -17.02
N PHE A 196 -16.45 2.44 -17.84
CA PHE A 196 -15.71 3.16 -18.89
C PHE A 196 -14.83 4.26 -18.32
N ILE A 197 -15.30 4.94 -17.25
CA ILE A 197 -14.47 5.87 -16.48
C ILE A 197 -13.28 5.12 -15.86
N GLY A 198 -13.50 3.89 -15.38
CA GLY A 198 -12.46 2.98 -14.90
C GLY A 198 -11.45 2.52 -15.97
N GLY A 199 -11.66 2.81 -17.24
CA GLY A 199 -10.66 2.65 -18.29
C GLY A 199 -9.60 3.77 -18.35
N LEU A 200 -9.85 4.92 -17.72
CA LEU A 200 -8.92 6.08 -17.72
C LEU A 200 -7.51 5.81 -17.18
N PRO A 201 -7.32 4.92 -16.21
CA PRO A 201 -5.97 4.59 -15.71
C PRO A 201 -4.99 4.11 -16.79
N ALA A 202 -5.47 3.61 -17.95
CA ALA A 202 -4.58 3.33 -19.07
C ALA A 202 -3.73 4.54 -19.48
N LEU A 203 -4.25 5.78 -19.32
CA LEU A 203 -3.52 7.02 -19.58
C LEU A 203 -2.35 7.21 -18.60
N LEU A 204 -2.45 6.66 -17.39
CA LEU A 204 -1.35 6.69 -16.43
C LEU A 204 -0.14 5.87 -16.94
N ALA A 205 -0.36 4.83 -17.74
CA ALA A 205 0.75 4.09 -18.36
C ALA A 205 1.58 4.99 -19.30
N VAL A 206 0.94 5.92 -20.01
CA VAL A 206 1.63 6.93 -20.83
C VAL A 206 2.44 7.87 -19.95
N PHE A 207 1.87 8.37 -18.85
CA PHE A 207 2.62 9.19 -17.87
C PHE A 207 3.84 8.43 -17.32
N VAL A 208 3.68 7.16 -16.93
CA VAL A 208 4.78 6.31 -16.44
C VAL A 208 5.86 6.19 -17.52
N ARG A 209 5.46 5.98 -18.78
CA ARG A 209 6.40 5.90 -19.91
C ARG A 209 7.21 7.18 -20.10
N LEU A 210 6.58 8.34 -19.98
CA LEU A 210 7.21 9.62 -20.28
C LEU A 210 8.02 10.20 -19.11
N ARG A 211 7.59 9.98 -17.88
CA ARG A 211 8.10 10.70 -16.69
C ARG A 211 8.80 9.82 -15.66
N VAL A 212 8.53 8.51 -15.62
CA VAL A 212 9.12 7.64 -14.63
C VAL A 212 10.32 6.93 -15.20
N LYS A 213 11.49 7.14 -14.59
CA LYS A 213 12.71 6.37 -14.90
C LYS A 213 12.70 5.03 -14.17
N GLU A 214 13.40 4.03 -14.70
CA GLU A 214 13.58 2.74 -14.04
C GLU A 214 14.34 2.89 -12.71
N SER A 215 14.19 1.88 -11.83
CA SER A 215 14.91 1.82 -10.56
C SER A 215 16.41 1.61 -10.78
N GLU A 216 17.23 2.49 -10.21
CA GLU A 216 18.69 2.32 -10.23
C GLU A 216 19.12 1.12 -9.36
N VAL A 217 18.41 0.89 -8.25
CA VAL A 217 18.64 -0.27 -7.39
C VAL A 217 18.46 -1.57 -8.18
N TRP A 218 17.38 -1.68 -8.96
CA TRP A 218 17.17 -2.86 -9.81
C TRP A 218 18.26 -3.03 -10.85
N LYS A 219 18.72 -1.96 -11.49
CA LYS A 219 19.79 -2.05 -12.50
C LYS A 219 21.08 -2.67 -11.97
N THR A 220 21.40 -2.42 -10.71
CA THR A 220 22.61 -2.94 -10.04
C THR A 220 22.43 -4.32 -9.44
N THR A 221 21.20 -4.73 -9.12
CA THR A 221 20.93 -5.99 -8.39
C THR A 221 20.12 -7.02 -9.18
N ARG A 222 19.86 -6.76 -10.47
CA ARG A 222 19.07 -7.67 -11.32
C ARG A 222 19.71 -9.04 -11.49
N HIS A 223 18.88 -10.05 -11.52
CA HIS A 223 19.32 -11.41 -11.86
C HIS A 223 19.45 -11.60 -13.37
N GLU A 224 20.52 -12.28 -13.80
CA GLU A 224 20.76 -12.58 -15.22
C GLU A 224 19.94 -13.78 -15.72
N SER A 225 19.49 -14.66 -14.83
CA SER A 225 18.73 -15.86 -15.18
C SER A 225 17.57 -16.13 -14.22
N TRP A 226 16.57 -16.86 -14.72
CA TRP A 226 15.44 -17.33 -13.90
C TRP A 226 15.88 -18.26 -12.77
N GLY A 227 16.93 -19.08 -13.01
CA GLY A 227 17.47 -19.96 -11.98
C GLY A 227 18.15 -19.22 -10.83
N GLN A 228 18.80 -18.08 -11.10
CA GLN A 228 19.35 -17.21 -10.04
C GLN A 228 18.24 -16.58 -9.23
N LEU A 229 17.20 -16.04 -9.90
CA LEU A 229 16.04 -15.47 -9.24
C LEU A 229 15.33 -16.49 -8.34
N ALA A 230 15.07 -17.71 -8.85
CA ALA A 230 14.42 -18.77 -8.08
C ALA A 230 15.25 -19.16 -6.84
N ARG A 231 16.57 -19.29 -6.97
CA ARG A 231 17.48 -19.57 -5.83
C ARG A 231 17.46 -18.42 -4.81
N SER A 232 17.46 -17.17 -5.28
CA SER A 232 17.37 -16.00 -4.41
C SER A 232 16.06 -15.98 -3.63
N ILE A 233 14.92 -16.26 -4.27
CA ILE A 233 13.63 -16.38 -3.60
C ILE A 233 13.65 -17.50 -2.56
N ALA A 234 14.13 -18.70 -2.96
CA ALA A 234 14.20 -19.86 -2.07
C ALA A 234 15.10 -19.60 -0.85
N SER A 235 16.21 -18.88 -1.00
CA SER A 235 17.09 -18.54 0.13
C SER A 235 16.45 -17.59 1.14
N HIS A 236 15.41 -16.85 0.74
CA HIS A 236 14.70 -15.90 1.61
C HIS A 236 13.34 -16.41 2.11
N TRP A 237 13.10 -17.73 2.10
CA TRP A 237 11.82 -18.33 2.48
C TRP A 237 11.37 -17.96 3.92
N LYS A 238 12.32 -17.81 4.87
CA LYS A 238 12.00 -17.38 6.25
C LYS A 238 11.45 -15.97 6.30
N LEU A 239 12.01 -15.07 5.48
CA LEU A 239 11.49 -13.72 5.35
C LEU A 239 10.10 -13.73 4.69
N PHE A 240 9.91 -14.55 3.64
CA PHE A 240 8.62 -14.71 3.00
C PHE A 240 7.55 -15.21 3.98
N ALA A 241 7.85 -16.25 4.76
CA ALA A 241 6.93 -16.77 5.77
C ALA A 241 6.58 -15.71 6.83
N PHE A 242 7.57 -14.93 7.30
CA PHE A 242 7.33 -13.82 8.22
C PHE A 242 6.42 -12.75 7.59
N LEU A 243 6.73 -12.30 6.36
CA LEU A 243 5.93 -11.31 5.65
C LEU A 243 4.51 -11.81 5.39
N LEU A 244 4.34 -13.08 5.03
CA LEU A 244 3.03 -13.70 4.82
C LEU A 244 2.18 -13.64 6.09
N VAL A 245 2.71 -14.10 7.22
CA VAL A 245 1.98 -14.09 8.50
C VAL A 245 1.70 -12.64 8.95
N PHE A 246 2.70 -11.77 8.88
CA PHE A 246 2.57 -10.37 9.26
C PHE A 246 1.51 -9.64 8.41
N LEU A 247 1.59 -9.76 7.09
CA LEU A 247 0.66 -9.11 6.18
C LEU A 247 -0.73 -9.73 6.22
N THR A 248 -0.85 -11.03 6.49
CA THR A 248 -2.15 -11.66 6.78
C THR A 248 -2.80 -11.01 8.00
N MET A 249 -2.06 -10.89 9.11
CA MET A 249 -2.59 -10.23 10.31
C MET A 249 -2.93 -8.76 10.07
N MET A 250 -2.11 -8.03 9.32
CA MET A 250 -2.42 -6.66 8.94
C MET A 250 -3.67 -6.56 8.04
N ASN A 251 -3.89 -7.52 7.14
CA ASN A 251 -5.13 -7.58 6.36
C ASN A 251 -6.34 -7.88 7.25
N PHE A 252 -6.22 -8.78 8.23
CA PHE A 252 -7.26 -8.98 9.24
C PHE A 252 -7.57 -7.69 10.03
N VAL A 253 -6.56 -6.88 10.36
CA VAL A 253 -6.74 -5.56 10.99
C VAL A 253 -7.64 -4.66 10.14
N SER A 254 -7.39 -4.58 8.83
CA SER A 254 -8.16 -3.72 7.92
C SER A 254 -9.55 -4.29 7.65
N HIS A 255 -9.63 -5.52 7.16
CA HIS A 255 -10.90 -6.17 6.79
C HIS A 255 -11.82 -6.37 7.98
N GLY A 256 -11.30 -6.77 9.17
CA GLY A 256 -12.07 -6.94 10.39
C GLY A 256 -12.65 -5.64 10.97
N THR A 257 -12.22 -4.47 10.50
CA THR A 257 -12.79 -3.19 10.93
C THR A 257 -13.60 -2.48 9.85
N GLN A 258 -13.56 -2.98 8.61
CA GLN A 258 -14.19 -2.31 7.47
C GLN A 258 -15.32 -3.11 6.84
N ASP A 259 -15.15 -4.42 6.65
CA ASP A 259 -16.04 -5.21 5.79
C ASP A 259 -17.45 -5.33 6.37
N MET A 260 -17.55 -5.63 7.66
CA MET A 260 -18.84 -5.82 8.33
C MET A 260 -19.38 -4.56 9.02
N TYR A 261 -18.59 -3.48 9.06
CA TYR A 261 -19.00 -2.24 9.74
C TYR A 261 -20.25 -1.59 9.11
N PRO A 262 -20.42 -1.51 7.79
CA PRO A 262 -21.66 -1.03 7.19
C PRO A 262 -22.90 -1.86 7.59
N THR A 263 -22.74 -3.19 7.71
CA THR A 263 -23.81 -4.10 8.17
C THR A 263 -24.15 -3.85 9.64
N PHE A 264 -23.14 -3.62 10.47
CA PHE A 264 -23.34 -3.21 11.87
C PHE A 264 -24.12 -1.92 11.99
N LEU A 265 -23.76 -0.89 11.20
CA LEU A 265 -24.50 0.40 11.19
C LEU A 265 -25.95 0.22 10.75
N GLU A 266 -26.23 -0.68 9.81
CA GLU A 266 -27.57 -0.97 9.36
C GLU A 266 -28.37 -1.75 10.40
N ARG A 267 -27.84 -2.87 10.88
CA ARG A 267 -28.60 -3.80 11.75
C ARG A 267 -28.71 -3.36 13.21
N TYR A 268 -27.64 -2.74 13.73
CA TYR A 268 -27.60 -2.35 15.13
C TYR A 268 -28.08 -0.90 15.36
N TRP A 269 -27.74 0.01 14.45
CA TRP A 269 -28.12 1.43 14.53
C TRP A 269 -29.35 1.78 13.69
N GLY A 270 -29.83 0.90 12.82
CA GLY A 270 -30.96 1.14 11.92
C GLY A 270 -30.66 2.19 10.85
N PHE A 271 -29.39 2.41 10.48
CA PHE A 271 -29.01 3.48 9.55
C PHE A 271 -29.40 3.14 8.13
N GLY A 272 -30.01 4.11 7.45
CA GLY A 272 -30.21 4.07 6.01
C GLY A 272 -28.89 4.26 5.23
N ALA A 273 -28.95 4.03 3.92
CA ALA A 273 -27.76 4.08 3.05
C ALA A 273 -26.99 5.42 3.15
N ARG A 274 -27.69 6.56 3.22
CA ARG A 274 -27.08 7.89 3.33
C ARG A 274 -26.29 8.05 4.63
N GLN A 275 -26.84 7.60 5.76
CA GLN A 275 -26.18 7.71 7.06
C GLN A 275 -24.93 6.81 7.12
N ARG A 276 -25.03 5.58 6.62
CA ARG A 276 -23.89 4.65 6.50
C ARG A 276 -22.77 5.27 5.67
N LEU A 277 -23.10 5.81 4.50
CA LEU A 277 -22.13 6.48 3.64
C LEU A 277 -21.46 7.67 4.34
N THR A 278 -22.22 8.48 5.08
CA THR A 278 -21.67 9.63 5.82
C THR A 278 -20.67 9.18 6.88
N VAL A 279 -21.01 8.18 7.71
CA VAL A 279 -20.10 7.65 8.73
C VAL A 279 -18.85 7.06 8.10
N THR A 280 -19.01 6.28 7.02
CA THR A 280 -17.88 5.70 6.29
C THR A 280 -17.00 6.79 5.67
N ALA A 281 -17.57 7.82 5.06
CA ALA A 281 -16.79 8.93 4.49
C ALA A 281 -15.96 9.67 5.56
N ILE A 282 -16.55 9.94 6.72
CA ILE A 282 -15.83 10.56 7.86
C ILE A 282 -14.70 9.64 8.35
N SER A 283 -14.95 8.34 8.43
CA SER A 283 -13.90 7.38 8.83
C SER A 283 -12.75 7.32 7.83
N MET A 284 -13.02 7.49 6.51
CA MET A 284 -11.97 7.56 5.49
C MET A 284 -11.12 8.83 5.60
N VAL A 285 -11.69 9.95 6.06
CA VAL A 285 -10.88 11.13 6.40
C VAL A 285 -9.95 10.81 7.57
N GLY A 286 -10.43 10.08 8.56
CA GLY A 286 -9.58 9.55 9.65
C GLY A 286 -8.47 8.65 9.12
N ALA A 287 -8.78 7.76 8.21
CA ALA A 287 -7.83 6.87 7.53
C ALA A 287 -6.67 7.66 6.90
N ILE A 288 -6.98 8.64 6.04
CA ILE A 288 -6.00 9.48 5.35
C ILE A 288 -5.11 10.22 6.35
N ALA A 289 -5.71 10.85 7.36
CA ALA A 289 -4.97 11.57 8.39
C ALA A 289 -4.05 10.63 9.18
N GLY A 290 -4.54 9.45 9.56
CA GLY A 290 -3.79 8.42 10.29
C GLY A 290 -2.58 7.93 9.52
N GLY A 291 -2.76 7.52 8.26
CA GLY A 291 -1.68 7.02 7.41
C GLY A 291 -0.54 8.03 7.25
N ILE A 292 -0.86 9.30 7.03
CA ILE A 292 0.14 10.37 6.91
C ILE A 292 0.83 10.64 8.25
N LEU A 293 0.08 10.79 9.35
CA LEU A 293 0.63 11.15 10.65
C LEU A 293 1.48 10.03 11.25
N PHE A 294 1.03 8.78 11.19
CA PHE A 294 1.84 7.64 11.64
C PHE A 294 3.01 7.34 10.70
N GLY A 295 2.86 7.63 9.40
CA GLY A 295 3.96 7.63 8.46
C GLY A 295 5.07 8.60 8.88
N LEU A 296 4.72 9.85 9.19
CA LEU A 296 5.63 10.86 9.75
C LEU A 296 6.25 10.41 11.09
N LEU A 297 5.43 9.89 11.98
CA LEU A 297 5.89 9.39 13.27
C LEU A 297 6.90 8.25 13.11
N SER A 298 6.64 7.34 12.13
CA SER A 298 7.53 6.22 11.86
C SER A 298 8.90 6.63 11.33
N ASP A 299 9.02 7.80 10.72
CA ASP A 299 10.31 8.36 10.31
C ASP A 299 11.15 8.86 11.52
N ARG A 300 10.50 9.10 12.67
CA ARG A 300 11.16 9.59 13.90
C ARG A 300 11.46 8.50 14.90
N ILE A 301 10.48 7.65 15.23
CA ILE A 301 10.60 6.65 16.32
C ILE A 301 10.80 5.21 15.84
N GLY A 302 10.77 4.98 14.53
CA GLY A 302 10.90 3.65 13.91
C GLY A 302 9.59 3.07 13.43
N ARG A 303 9.68 2.15 12.47
CA ARG A 303 8.52 1.52 11.81
C ARG A 303 7.72 0.68 12.82
N ARG A 304 8.41 -0.21 13.49
CA ARG A 304 7.82 -1.14 14.47
C ARG A 304 7.13 -0.44 15.61
N ARG A 305 7.82 0.51 16.25
CA ARG A 305 7.27 1.25 17.41
C ARG A 305 6.02 2.02 17.04
N SER A 306 6.01 2.64 15.85
CA SER A 306 4.85 3.39 15.37
C SER A 306 3.66 2.49 15.05
N MET A 307 3.89 1.31 14.46
CA MET A 307 2.82 0.32 14.21
C MET A 307 2.25 -0.23 15.52
N VAL A 308 3.11 -0.62 16.47
CA VAL A 308 2.68 -1.11 17.79
C VAL A 308 1.87 -0.06 18.54
N LEU A 309 2.30 1.22 18.47
CA LEU A 309 1.56 2.33 19.06
C LEU A 309 0.18 2.50 18.43
N ALA A 310 0.10 2.50 17.09
CA ALA A 310 -1.17 2.62 16.38
C ALA A 310 -2.14 1.47 16.74
N LEU A 311 -1.65 0.23 16.71
CA LEU A 311 -2.47 -0.96 17.03
C LEU A 311 -2.85 -1.00 18.52
N GLY A 312 -1.95 -0.60 19.42
CA GLY A 312 -2.28 -0.47 20.84
C GLY A 312 -3.34 0.59 21.12
N CYS A 313 -3.26 1.75 20.46
CA CYS A 313 -4.30 2.77 20.53
C CYS A 313 -5.62 2.30 19.90
N ALA A 314 -5.57 1.50 18.82
CA ALA A 314 -6.77 0.90 18.22
C ALA A 314 -7.53 -0.01 19.20
N ILE A 315 -6.81 -0.79 20.02
CA ILE A 315 -7.42 -1.59 21.11
C ILE A 315 -8.18 -0.70 22.09
N LEU A 316 -7.60 0.45 22.46
CA LEU A 316 -8.26 1.41 23.38
C LEU A 316 -9.47 2.10 22.75
N VAL A 317 -9.49 2.24 21.43
CA VAL A 317 -10.62 2.82 20.67
C VAL A 317 -11.73 1.80 20.43
N ALA A 318 -11.43 0.49 20.43
CA ALA A 318 -12.40 -0.56 20.11
C ALA A 318 -13.71 -0.51 20.92
N PRO A 319 -13.72 -0.24 22.24
CA PRO A 319 -14.97 -0.08 22.98
C PRO A 319 -15.81 1.10 22.47
N LEU A 320 -15.20 2.23 22.18
CA LEU A 320 -15.89 3.42 21.65
C LEU A 320 -16.44 3.15 20.24
N TRP A 321 -15.72 2.42 19.41
CA TRP A 321 -16.11 2.10 18.04
C TRP A 321 -17.29 1.10 17.98
N ALA A 322 -17.31 0.09 18.88
CA ALA A 322 -18.31 -0.98 18.86
C ALA A 322 -19.53 -0.70 19.76
N PHE A 323 -19.36 0.04 20.86
CA PHE A 323 -20.37 0.23 21.91
C PHE A 323 -20.68 1.71 22.17
N ALA A 324 -20.53 2.57 21.16
CA ALA A 324 -20.82 4.00 21.31
C ALA A 324 -22.25 4.23 21.85
N PRO A 325 -22.42 5.06 22.90
CA PRO A 325 -23.75 5.31 23.48
C PRO A 325 -24.55 6.39 22.72
N SER A 326 -23.91 7.09 21.75
CA SER A 326 -24.55 8.16 20.97
C SER A 326 -23.98 8.23 19.56
N LEU A 327 -24.75 8.85 18.65
CA LEU A 327 -24.32 9.06 17.26
C LEU A 327 -22.99 9.82 17.16
N SER A 328 -22.82 10.86 17.95
CA SER A 328 -21.59 11.68 17.94
C SER A 328 -20.38 10.84 18.33
N LEU A 329 -20.51 10.02 19.38
CA LEU A 329 -19.43 9.13 19.84
C LEU A 329 -19.19 7.98 18.86
N LEU A 330 -20.22 7.49 18.17
CA LEU A 330 -20.07 6.51 17.09
C LEU A 330 -19.21 7.08 15.95
N ILE A 331 -19.50 8.30 15.51
CA ILE A 331 -18.73 8.98 14.45
C ILE A 331 -17.27 9.19 14.88
N VAL A 332 -17.06 9.63 16.11
CA VAL A 332 -15.70 9.78 16.68
C VAL A 332 -15.01 8.43 16.76
N GLY A 333 -15.67 7.39 17.23
CA GLY A 333 -15.14 6.02 17.30
C GLY A 333 -14.76 5.48 15.92
N ALA A 334 -15.62 5.67 14.91
CA ALA A 334 -15.36 5.27 13.52
C ALA A 334 -14.16 6.01 12.92
N PHE A 335 -14.08 7.33 13.13
CA PHE A 335 -12.96 8.17 12.71
C PHE A 335 -11.65 7.69 13.34
N LEU A 336 -11.61 7.58 14.68
CA LEU A 336 -10.41 7.17 15.42
C LEU A 336 -9.98 5.76 15.10
N MET A 337 -10.92 4.82 14.90
CA MET A 337 -10.61 3.45 14.51
C MET A 337 -9.87 3.42 13.18
N GLN A 338 -10.39 4.07 12.15
CA GLN A 338 -9.73 4.09 10.85
C GLN A 338 -8.45 4.93 10.85
N PHE A 339 -8.37 5.97 11.68
CA PHE A 339 -7.14 6.72 11.91
C PHE A 339 -6.02 5.83 12.46
N MET A 340 -6.31 4.94 13.41
CA MET A 340 -5.30 4.02 13.97
C MET A 340 -4.98 2.85 13.01
N VAL A 341 -6.00 2.24 12.40
CA VAL A 341 -5.84 1.12 11.47
C VAL A 341 -5.00 1.54 10.26
N GLN A 342 -5.39 2.63 9.58
CA GLN A 342 -4.64 3.12 8.43
C GLN A 342 -3.34 3.80 8.85
N GLY A 343 -3.26 4.30 10.09
CA GLY A 343 -2.00 4.72 10.69
C GLY A 343 -0.94 3.61 10.68
N ALA A 344 -1.32 2.40 11.08
CA ALA A 344 -0.43 1.23 10.98
C ALA A 344 -0.17 0.83 9.53
N TRP A 345 -1.20 0.85 8.67
CA TRP A 345 -1.08 0.49 7.25
C TRP A 345 -0.22 1.44 6.44
N GLY A 346 -0.26 2.74 6.71
CA GLY A 346 0.57 3.74 6.05
C GLY A 346 2.07 3.48 6.17
N ILE A 347 2.49 2.75 7.20
CA ILE A 347 3.89 2.39 7.41
C ILE A 347 4.31 1.16 6.60
N ILE A 348 3.36 0.29 6.23
CA ILE A 348 3.63 -1.03 5.63
C ILE A 348 4.46 -0.96 4.35
N PRO A 349 4.15 -0.14 3.32
CA PRO A 349 4.97 -0.08 2.12
C PRO A 349 6.45 0.20 2.39
N ALA A 350 6.76 1.13 3.30
CA ALA A 350 8.13 1.42 3.71
C ALA A 350 8.75 0.25 4.46
N HIS A 351 8.05 -0.28 5.47
CA HIS A 351 8.59 -1.32 6.35
C HIS A 351 8.94 -2.61 5.59
N ILE A 352 8.02 -3.13 4.76
CA ILE A 352 8.25 -4.39 4.05
C ILE A 352 9.27 -4.25 2.91
N THR A 353 9.37 -3.08 2.28
CA THR A 353 10.42 -2.83 1.29
C THR A 353 11.79 -2.67 1.93
N GLU A 354 11.89 -2.07 3.12
CA GLU A 354 13.11 -1.98 3.92
C GLU A 354 13.55 -3.36 4.44
N LEU A 355 12.63 -4.27 4.73
CA LEU A 355 12.94 -5.65 5.13
C LEU A 355 13.41 -6.51 3.96
N SER A 356 12.93 -6.24 2.75
CA SER A 356 13.14 -7.08 1.58
C SER A 356 14.49 -6.83 0.92
N PRO A 357 15.26 -7.89 0.57
CA PRO A 357 16.49 -7.77 -0.20
C PRO A 357 16.27 -7.10 -1.55
N ASP A 358 17.24 -6.34 -2.02
CA ASP A 358 17.17 -5.58 -3.27
C ASP A 358 16.80 -6.45 -4.47
N SER A 359 17.32 -7.69 -4.48
CA SER A 359 17.19 -8.64 -5.59
C SER A 359 15.80 -9.26 -5.77
N VAL A 360 14.96 -9.26 -4.72
CA VAL A 360 13.61 -9.89 -4.71
C VAL A 360 12.51 -8.95 -4.20
N ARG A 361 12.79 -7.65 -4.14
CA ARG A 361 11.89 -6.64 -3.57
C ARG A 361 10.63 -6.41 -4.41
N GLY A 362 10.68 -6.68 -5.71
CA GLY A 362 9.49 -6.58 -6.57
C GLY A 362 8.49 -7.71 -6.34
N PHE A 363 8.99 -8.90 -6.02
CA PHE A 363 8.17 -10.10 -5.85
C PHE A 363 7.75 -10.34 -4.40
N LEU A 364 8.71 -10.46 -3.48
CA LEU A 364 8.48 -10.98 -2.13
C LEU A 364 7.40 -10.23 -1.34
N PRO A 365 7.48 -8.90 -1.16
CA PRO A 365 6.48 -8.19 -0.38
C PRO A 365 5.10 -8.13 -1.06
N GLY A 366 5.09 -7.96 -2.39
CA GLY A 366 3.84 -7.91 -3.16
C GLY A 366 3.09 -9.24 -3.14
N PHE A 367 3.78 -10.35 -3.34
CA PHE A 367 3.19 -11.68 -3.33
C PHE A 367 2.71 -12.07 -1.92
N ALA A 368 3.52 -11.84 -0.89
CA ALA A 368 3.11 -12.08 0.51
C ALA A 368 1.86 -11.26 0.89
N TYR A 369 1.78 -9.99 0.45
CA TYR A 369 0.61 -9.14 0.67
C TYR A 369 -0.65 -9.75 0.03
N GLN A 370 -0.60 -10.16 -1.22
CA GLN A 370 -1.79 -10.68 -1.91
C GLN A 370 -2.23 -12.06 -1.38
N CYS A 371 -1.29 -12.90 -0.98
CA CYS A 371 -1.63 -14.14 -0.25
C CYS A 371 -2.29 -13.81 1.10
N GLY A 372 -1.81 -12.78 1.81
CA GLY A 372 -2.42 -12.30 3.04
C GLY A 372 -3.85 -11.79 2.85
N VAL A 373 -4.12 -11.03 1.77
CA VAL A 373 -5.47 -10.58 1.40
C VAL A 373 -6.41 -11.77 1.17
N LEU A 374 -5.95 -12.79 0.43
CA LEU A 374 -6.74 -13.99 0.16
C LEU A 374 -7.16 -14.71 1.44
N ILE A 375 -6.22 -14.87 2.38
CA ILE A 375 -6.49 -15.51 3.68
C ILE A 375 -7.43 -14.63 4.52
N ALA A 376 -7.18 -13.33 4.55
CA ALA A 376 -7.97 -12.39 5.34
C ALA A 376 -9.41 -12.20 4.85
N GLY A 377 -9.72 -12.57 3.60
CA GLY A 377 -11.10 -12.62 3.10
C GLY A 377 -12.03 -13.50 3.94
N SER A 378 -11.49 -14.40 4.80
CA SER A 378 -12.27 -15.20 5.74
C SER A 378 -12.77 -14.43 6.97
N VAL A 379 -12.29 -13.21 7.25
CA VAL A 379 -12.59 -12.49 8.50
C VAL A 379 -14.08 -12.18 8.64
N ALA A 380 -14.73 -11.75 7.57
CA ALA A 380 -16.16 -11.46 7.61
C ALA A 380 -17.00 -12.69 7.96
N TYR A 381 -16.59 -13.87 7.48
CA TYR A 381 -17.23 -15.14 7.85
C TYR A 381 -16.98 -15.49 9.33
N ILE A 382 -15.76 -15.30 9.82
CA ILE A 382 -15.41 -15.53 11.23
C ILE A 382 -16.23 -14.61 12.14
N GLU A 383 -16.34 -13.32 11.81
CA GLU A 383 -17.16 -12.36 12.56
C GLU A 383 -18.65 -12.73 12.56
N ALA A 384 -19.17 -13.18 11.42
CA ALA A 384 -20.54 -13.62 11.30
C ALA A 384 -20.83 -14.86 12.19
N LEU A 385 -19.92 -15.83 12.23
CA LEU A 385 -20.02 -17.00 13.12
C LEU A 385 -20.03 -16.61 14.60
N PHE A 386 -19.19 -15.66 15.00
CA PHE A 386 -19.20 -15.18 16.38
C PHE A 386 -20.49 -14.41 16.70
N ALA A 387 -21.02 -13.66 15.74
CA ALA A 387 -22.29 -12.93 15.89
C ALA A 387 -23.52 -13.85 16.07
N GLU A 388 -23.43 -15.14 15.74
CA GLU A 388 -24.47 -16.14 16.06
C GLU A 388 -24.53 -16.48 17.57
N ARG A 389 -23.42 -16.29 18.29
CA ARG A 389 -23.29 -16.67 19.71
C ARG A 389 -23.26 -15.49 20.67
N MET A 390 -22.99 -14.29 20.16
CA MET A 390 -22.88 -13.06 20.94
C MET A 390 -23.45 -11.87 20.16
N SER A 391 -23.56 -10.69 20.80
CA SER A 391 -24.00 -9.50 20.07
C SER A 391 -23.02 -9.15 18.94
N TYR A 392 -23.53 -8.59 17.87
CA TYR A 392 -22.71 -8.20 16.71
C TYR A 392 -21.56 -7.24 17.10
N ALA A 393 -21.87 -6.26 17.96
CA ALA A 393 -20.85 -5.34 18.50
C ALA A 393 -19.76 -6.07 19.29
N MET A 394 -20.14 -7.08 20.09
CA MET A 394 -19.19 -7.89 20.85
C MET A 394 -18.30 -8.73 19.93
N ALA A 395 -18.90 -9.36 18.90
CA ALA A 395 -18.15 -10.14 17.91
C ALA A 395 -17.09 -9.29 17.21
N MET A 396 -17.48 -8.11 16.71
CA MET A 396 -16.58 -7.16 16.08
C MET A 396 -15.47 -6.69 17.03
N ALA A 397 -15.81 -6.28 18.27
CA ALA A 397 -14.83 -5.79 19.24
C ALA A 397 -13.83 -6.89 19.64
N ALA A 398 -14.29 -8.11 19.86
CA ALA A 398 -13.45 -9.26 20.23
C ALA A 398 -12.50 -9.63 19.09
N THR A 399 -13.00 -9.75 17.86
CA THR A 399 -12.19 -10.04 16.67
C THR A 399 -11.15 -8.96 16.45
N ALA A 400 -11.56 -7.69 16.43
CA ALA A 400 -10.66 -6.56 16.21
C ALA A 400 -9.55 -6.51 17.28
N THR A 401 -9.91 -6.60 18.57
CA THR A 401 -8.94 -6.56 19.67
C THR A 401 -7.93 -7.71 19.60
N THR A 402 -8.40 -8.92 19.31
CA THR A 402 -7.53 -10.11 19.17
C THR A 402 -6.55 -9.92 18.01
N VAL A 403 -7.04 -9.43 16.88
CA VAL A 403 -6.22 -9.21 15.68
C VAL A 403 -5.23 -8.07 15.89
N PHE A 404 -5.63 -6.97 16.54
CA PHE A 404 -4.71 -5.86 16.86
C PHE A 404 -3.58 -6.32 17.79
N ALA A 405 -3.92 -7.10 18.82
CA ALA A 405 -2.92 -7.66 19.73
C ALA A 405 -1.95 -8.60 18.99
N GLY A 406 -2.47 -9.50 18.15
CA GLY A 406 -1.65 -10.41 17.34
C GLY A 406 -0.76 -9.69 16.35
N ALA A 407 -1.31 -8.74 15.57
CA ALA A 407 -0.54 -7.93 14.62
C ALA A 407 0.51 -7.07 15.33
N GLY A 408 0.16 -6.46 16.47
CA GLY A 408 1.06 -5.69 17.30
C GLY A 408 2.23 -6.52 17.84
N LEU A 409 1.95 -7.74 18.30
CA LEU A 409 2.97 -8.68 18.76
C LEU A 409 3.93 -9.07 17.64
N ILE A 410 3.41 -9.43 16.45
CA ILE A 410 4.23 -9.78 15.30
C ILE A 410 5.09 -8.59 14.84
N ALA A 411 4.51 -7.38 14.81
CA ALA A 411 5.26 -6.16 14.53
C ALA A 411 6.36 -5.92 15.56
N ALA A 412 6.07 -6.12 16.86
CA ALA A 412 7.04 -5.97 17.94
C ALA A 412 8.19 -6.97 17.89
N LEU A 413 7.93 -8.20 17.45
CA LEU A 413 8.95 -9.26 17.31
C LEU A 413 9.73 -9.18 16.00
N GLY A 414 9.22 -8.46 14.99
CA GLY A 414 9.85 -8.30 13.69
C GLY A 414 11.20 -7.58 13.77
N ARG A 415 11.89 -7.44 12.64
CA ARG A 415 13.16 -6.70 12.54
C ARG A 415 12.90 -5.24 12.21
N GLU A 416 13.70 -4.33 12.76
CA GLU A 416 13.70 -2.91 12.38
C GLU A 416 14.82 -2.66 11.36
N LYS A 417 14.47 -2.07 10.23
CA LYS A 417 15.43 -1.66 9.19
C LYS A 417 15.15 -0.24 8.69
N GLN A 418 14.62 0.62 9.57
CA GLN A 418 14.34 2.01 9.23
C GLN A 418 15.58 2.70 8.66
N GLY A 419 15.39 3.44 7.56
CA GLY A 419 16.42 4.32 7.02
C GLY A 419 17.52 3.63 6.24
N ILE A 420 17.39 2.33 5.92
CA ILE A 420 18.34 1.60 5.08
C ILE A 420 18.40 2.25 3.69
N GLU A 421 19.61 2.47 3.19
CA GLU A 421 19.84 2.91 1.82
C GLU A 421 19.92 1.70 0.89
N PHE A 422 19.06 1.69 -0.12
CA PHE A 422 18.98 0.60 -1.08
C PHE A 422 20.16 0.64 -2.08
N GLY A 423 20.60 -0.50 -2.56
CA GLY A 423 21.69 -0.63 -3.55
C GLY A 423 23.12 -0.53 -2.99
N LYS A 424 23.29 -0.25 -1.69
CA LYS A 424 24.64 -0.10 -1.08
C LYS A 424 25.21 -1.40 -0.49
N THR A 425 24.43 -2.46 -0.39
CA THR A 425 24.83 -3.71 0.26
C THR A 425 25.91 -4.48 -0.52
N LEU A 426 26.05 -4.25 -1.81
CA LEU A 426 27.02 -4.93 -2.67
C LEU A 426 28.46 -4.41 -2.51
N ASN A 427 28.66 -3.18 -2.03
CA ASN A 427 30.00 -2.61 -1.86
C ASN A 427 30.70 -3.03 -0.56
N LYS A 428 30.00 -3.71 0.36
CA LYS A 428 30.61 -4.22 1.60
C LYS A 428 31.16 -5.64 1.50
N GLU A 429 30.85 -6.36 0.43
CA GLU A 429 31.35 -7.72 0.19
C GLU A 429 32.40 -7.81 -0.93
N ALA A 430 32.80 -6.70 -1.55
CA ALA A 430 33.99 -6.70 -2.37
C ALA A 430 35.20 -6.82 -1.42
N PRO A 431 36.00 -7.89 -1.52
CA PRO A 431 37.26 -7.97 -0.76
C PRO A 431 38.09 -6.72 -1.11
N GLU A 432 38.57 -6.02 -0.08
CA GLU A 432 39.59 -4.99 -0.29
C GLU A 432 40.69 -5.62 -1.13
N SER A 433 40.96 -5.08 -2.33
CA SER A 433 42.08 -5.48 -3.14
C SER A 433 43.33 -5.41 -2.26
N PRO A 434 44.16 -6.46 -2.18
CA PRO A 434 45.38 -6.39 -1.40
C PRO A 434 46.20 -5.22 -1.95
N GLY A 435 46.47 -4.26 -1.06
CA GLY A 435 47.20 -3.05 -1.39
C GLY A 435 48.49 -3.42 -2.14
N ASP A 436 48.72 -2.71 -3.23
CA ASP A 436 49.98 -2.70 -3.96
C ASP A 436 51.12 -2.52 -2.96
N GLY A 437 51.80 -3.61 -2.68
CA GLY A 437 53.01 -3.62 -1.87
C GLY A 437 54.08 -2.78 -2.55
N GLY A 438 54.22 -1.53 -2.08
CA GLY A 438 55.32 -0.69 -2.48
C GLY A 438 56.64 -1.40 -2.29
N SER A 439 57.32 -1.76 -3.39
CA SER A 439 58.70 -2.24 -3.41
C SER A 439 59.61 -1.18 -2.76
N PRO A 440 60.55 -1.59 -1.87
CA PRO A 440 61.52 -0.66 -1.34
C PRO A 440 62.55 -0.32 -2.43
N VAL A 441 62.65 0.94 -2.79
CA VAL A 441 63.75 1.46 -3.61
C VAL A 441 65.03 1.38 -2.79
N LEU A 442 65.92 0.47 -3.16
CA LEU A 442 67.32 0.49 -2.71
C LEU A 442 68.08 1.65 -3.39
N ILE A 443 68.52 2.57 -2.56
CA ILE A 443 69.49 3.60 -2.95
C ILE A 443 70.90 2.99 -2.78
N GLN A 444 71.63 2.95 -3.88
CA GLN A 444 73.08 3.01 -3.90
C GLN A 444 73.53 4.35 -4.33
#